data_c4ad80c3896db67300954aaa0fb2c670
#
_entry.id   c4ad80c3896db67300954aaa0fb2c670
#
_cell.length_a   1.000
_cell.length_b   1.000
_cell.length_c   1.000
_cell.angle_alpha   90.00
_cell.angle_beta   90.00
_cell.angle_gamma   90.00
#
_symmetry.space_group_name_H-M   'P 1'
#
loop_
_entity.id
_entity.type
_entity.pdbx_description
1 polymer ?
#
loop_
_entity_poly.entity_id
_entity_poly.type
_entity_poly.pdbx_seq_one_letter_code
_entity_poly.pdbx_strand_id
1 'polypeptide(L)'
;MKKIFYWSPHLSNVATIKNVINSAKSIKIFNKNNHDISIIDTIGEWQNQKKALNAYKINLIKLSNYSLDKYLPVTGYFKSRFFYIYIFLAKFFPLKKILNKEKPEYLILHLVTSLPLIILLLSNTSTKFILRISGLPKLGFLRKILWRKASKKLYLITCPSNQTKSDMIKLSVFPENKLEV
;
A
#
# COMPACT_ATOMS: atom_id res chain seq x y z
N MET A 1 -12.43 -10.62 14.86
CA MET A 1 -11.47 -10.95 13.77
C MET A 1 -10.83 -9.64 13.30
N LYS A 2 -9.50 -9.54 13.28
CA LYS A 2 -8.79 -8.32 12.90
C LYS A 2 -8.82 -8.18 11.38
N LYS A 3 -9.17 -6.97 10.88
CA LYS A 3 -9.14 -6.66 9.46
C LYS A 3 -7.77 -6.09 9.08
N ILE A 4 -7.16 -6.61 8.02
CA ILE A 4 -5.89 -6.15 7.46
C ILE A 4 -6.08 -5.84 5.99
N PHE A 5 -5.82 -4.59 5.61
CA PHE A 5 -5.93 -4.16 4.24
C PHE A 5 -4.54 -3.93 3.61
N TYR A 6 -4.41 -4.29 2.34
CA TYR A 6 -3.23 -4.00 1.53
C TYR A 6 -3.55 -2.94 0.49
N TRP A 7 -2.68 -1.95 0.42
CA TRP A 7 -2.67 -0.92 -0.62
C TRP A 7 -1.43 -1.08 -1.48
N SER A 8 -1.61 -1.51 -2.72
CA SER A 8 -0.52 -1.73 -3.66
C SER A 8 -0.98 -1.57 -5.12
N PRO A 9 -1.44 -0.38 -5.53
CA PRO A 9 -1.79 -0.12 -6.92
C PRO A 9 -0.58 -0.30 -7.83
N HIS A 10 -0.77 -0.99 -8.96
CA HIS A 10 0.28 -1.21 -9.95
C HIS A 10 -0.25 -1.04 -11.36
N LEU A 11 0.60 -0.53 -12.26
CA LEU A 11 0.25 -0.27 -13.65
C LEU A 11 0.83 -1.31 -14.62
N SER A 12 1.70 -2.19 -14.13
CA SER A 12 2.36 -3.25 -14.90
C SER A 12 2.72 -4.42 -13.98
N ASN A 13 3.16 -5.52 -14.57
CA ASN A 13 3.63 -6.67 -13.80
C ASN A 13 4.93 -6.33 -13.09
N VAL A 14 4.87 -6.21 -11.78
CA VAL A 14 6.02 -5.91 -10.90
C VAL A 14 6.17 -6.99 -9.84
N ALA A 15 7.41 -7.23 -9.40
CA ALA A 15 7.71 -8.22 -8.36
C ALA A 15 6.92 -8.01 -7.06
N THR A 16 6.53 -6.76 -6.78
CA THR A 16 5.73 -6.40 -5.61
C THR A 16 4.38 -7.12 -5.54
N ILE A 17 3.78 -7.49 -6.69
CA ILE A 17 2.52 -8.27 -6.74
C ILE A 17 2.69 -9.59 -5.99
N LYS A 18 3.73 -10.37 -6.34
CA LYS A 18 4.05 -11.64 -5.65
C LYS A 18 4.33 -11.42 -4.16
N ASN A 19 5.05 -10.34 -3.83
CA ASN A 19 5.39 -10.02 -2.44
C ASN A 19 4.15 -9.69 -1.60
N VAL A 20 3.17 -8.98 -2.16
CA VAL A 20 1.90 -8.69 -1.50
C VAL A 20 1.12 -9.97 -1.26
N ILE A 21 0.96 -10.82 -2.29
CA ILE A 21 0.25 -12.10 -2.18
C ILE A 21 0.90 -13.00 -1.13
N ASN A 22 2.23 -13.15 -1.19
CA ASN A 22 2.97 -13.98 -0.23
C ASN A 22 2.86 -13.44 1.20
N SER A 23 2.96 -12.13 1.39
CA SER A 23 2.76 -11.50 2.70
C SER A 23 1.36 -11.75 3.24
N ALA A 24 0.33 -11.53 2.43
CA ALA A 24 -1.07 -11.77 2.82
C ALA A 24 -1.31 -13.25 3.16
N LYS A 25 -0.80 -14.17 2.33
CA LYS A 25 -0.84 -15.62 2.56
C LYS A 25 -0.15 -15.98 3.89
N SER A 26 1.06 -15.47 4.13
CA SER A 26 1.82 -15.77 5.34
C SER A 26 1.05 -15.34 6.60
N ILE A 27 0.51 -14.12 6.62
CA ILE A 27 -0.30 -13.65 7.75
C ILE A 27 -1.52 -14.55 7.96
N LYS A 28 -2.17 -14.99 6.88
CA LYS A 28 -3.33 -15.88 6.95
C LYS A 28 -2.98 -17.22 7.59
N ILE A 29 -1.86 -17.82 7.17
CA ILE A 29 -1.39 -19.11 7.66
C ILE A 29 -0.94 -19.01 9.13
N PHE A 30 -0.06 -18.06 9.45
CA PHE A 30 0.48 -17.88 10.80
C PHE A 30 -0.59 -17.63 11.86
N ASN A 31 -1.63 -16.88 11.51
CA ASN A 31 -2.73 -16.58 12.43
C ASN A 31 -3.91 -17.57 12.36
N LYS A 32 -3.69 -18.77 11.84
CA LYS A 32 -4.72 -19.83 11.75
C LYS A 32 -6.06 -19.30 11.20
N ASN A 33 -6.00 -18.47 10.15
CA ASN A 33 -7.14 -17.81 9.52
C ASN A 33 -7.95 -16.81 10.39
N ASN A 34 -7.42 -16.38 11.53
CA ASN A 34 -8.11 -15.44 12.43
C ASN A 34 -8.11 -13.98 11.94
N HIS A 35 -7.52 -13.69 10.76
CA HIS A 35 -7.48 -12.36 10.18
C HIS A 35 -8.32 -12.31 8.91
N ASP A 36 -9.12 -11.26 8.78
CA ASP A 36 -9.78 -10.89 7.53
C ASP A 36 -8.83 -10.03 6.70
N ILE A 37 -8.30 -10.62 5.63
CA ILE A 37 -7.30 -9.97 4.78
C ILE A 37 -7.94 -9.58 3.47
N SER A 38 -7.79 -8.31 3.12
CA SER A 38 -8.30 -7.77 1.86
C SER A 38 -7.24 -6.97 1.13
N ILE A 39 -7.22 -7.08 -0.18
CA ILE A 39 -6.40 -6.25 -1.06
C ILE A 39 -7.32 -5.22 -1.72
N ILE A 40 -6.90 -3.97 -1.71
CA ILE A 40 -7.64 -2.87 -2.33
C ILE A 40 -7.29 -2.80 -3.80
N ASP A 41 -8.31 -3.02 -4.64
CA ASP A 41 -8.25 -2.92 -6.10
C ASP A 41 -8.70 -1.52 -6.52
N THR A 42 -7.80 -0.73 -7.08
CA THR A 42 -8.06 0.69 -7.38
C THR A 42 -8.66 0.94 -8.74
N ILE A 43 -8.15 0.22 -9.76
CA ILE A 43 -8.51 0.40 -11.18
C ILE A 43 -8.74 -0.93 -11.91
N GLY A 44 -8.79 -2.06 -11.20
CA GLY A 44 -8.92 -3.39 -11.76
C GLY A 44 -7.60 -4.15 -11.91
N GLU A 45 -6.51 -3.59 -11.39
CA GLU A 45 -5.16 -4.12 -11.52
C GLU A 45 -4.96 -5.49 -10.86
N TRP A 46 -5.82 -5.87 -9.92
CA TRP A 46 -5.77 -7.15 -9.21
C TRP A 46 -6.64 -8.25 -9.82
N GLN A 47 -7.41 -7.96 -10.89
CA GLN A 47 -8.36 -8.94 -11.46
C GLN A 47 -7.67 -10.21 -11.95
N ASN A 48 -6.49 -10.09 -12.58
CA ASN A 48 -5.71 -11.22 -13.07
C ASN A 48 -5.18 -12.13 -11.94
N GLN A 49 -5.13 -11.62 -10.70
CA GLN A 49 -4.67 -12.36 -9.52
C GLN A 49 -5.82 -12.98 -8.70
N LYS A 50 -7.07 -12.76 -9.10
CA LYS A 50 -8.26 -13.17 -8.35
C LYS A 50 -8.29 -14.67 -8.02
N LYS A 51 -7.87 -15.54 -8.97
CA LYS A 51 -7.80 -16.99 -8.72
C LYS A 51 -6.81 -17.32 -7.60
N ALA A 52 -5.61 -16.73 -7.63
CA ALA A 52 -4.59 -16.93 -6.61
C ALA A 52 -5.02 -16.39 -5.23
N LEU A 53 -5.70 -15.25 -5.19
CA LEU A 53 -6.21 -14.66 -3.96
C LEU A 53 -7.31 -15.50 -3.33
N ASN A 54 -8.26 -15.98 -4.15
CA ASN A 54 -9.36 -16.82 -3.69
C ASN A 54 -8.88 -18.14 -3.08
N ALA A 55 -7.81 -18.76 -3.63
CA ALA A 55 -7.21 -19.97 -3.09
C ALA A 55 -6.77 -19.83 -1.63
N TYR A 56 -6.41 -18.60 -1.19
CA TYR A 56 -6.00 -18.30 0.18
C TYR A 56 -7.07 -17.53 0.97
N LYS A 57 -8.31 -17.44 0.46
CA LYS A 57 -9.41 -16.69 1.10
C LYS A 57 -9.01 -15.22 1.40
N ILE A 58 -8.31 -14.59 0.46
CA ILE A 58 -7.95 -13.18 0.48
C ILE A 58 -8.97 -12.42 -0.36
N ASN A 59 -9.63 -11.45 0.25
CA ASN A 59 -10.71 -10.69 -0.40
C ASN A 59 -10.15 -9.58 -1.29
N LEU A 60 -10.89 -9.20 -2.35
CA LEU A 60 -10.66 -7.99 -3.13
C LEU A 60 -11.72 -6.94 -2.82
N ILE A 61 -11.27 -5.75 -2.41
CA ILE A 61 -12.13 -4.58 -2.21
C ILE A 61 -11.95 -3.65 -3.40
N LYS A 62 -12.97 -3.56 -4.25
CA LYS A 62 -12.97 -2.62 -5.37
C LYS A 62 -13.29 -1.21 -4.88
N LEU A 63 -12.43 -0.24 -5.17
CA LEU A 63 -12.71 1.18 -4.87
C LEU A 63 -13.60 1.86 -5.90
N SER A 64 -13.82 1.22 -7.04
CA SER A 64 -14.63 1.77 -8.14
C SER A 64 -15.38 0.65 -8.85
N ASN A 65 -16.57 0.96 -9.31
CA ASN A 65 -17.34 0.08 -10.20
C ASN A 65 -16.75 0.06 -11.62
N TYR A 66 -15.96 1.06 -11.98
CA TYR A 66 -15.29 1.13 -13.28
C TYR A 66 -13.91 0.51 -13.18
N SER A 67 -13.64 -0.49 -14.02
CA SER A 67 -12.33 -1.10 -14.19
C SER A 67 -11.61 -0.46 -15.38
N LEU A 68 -10.33 -0.18 -15.22
CA LEU A 68 -9.44 0.26 -16.28
C LEU A 68 -8.43 -0.84 -16.65
N ASP A 69 -8.70 -2.08 -16.26
CA ASP A 69 -7.85 -3.25 -16.51
C ASP A 69 -7.51 -3.43 -17.99
N LYS A 70 -8.45 -3.11 -18.91
CA LYS A 70 -8.22 -3.13 -20.36
C LYS A 70 -7.12 -2.19 -20.84
N TYR A 71 -6.75 -1.19 -20.06
CA TYR A 71 -5.64 -0.27 -20.37
C TYR A 71 -4.32 -0.70 -19.74
N LEU A 72 -4.31 -1.79 -18.97
CA LEU A 72 -3.11 -2.35 -18.37
C LEU A 72 -2.47 -3.41 -19.28
N PRO A 73 -1.14 -3.53 -19.33
CA PRO A 73 -0.16 -2.71 -18.61
C PRO A 73 0.02 -1.32 -19.24
N VAL A 74 0.19 -0.31 -18.40
CA VAL A 74 0.52 1.04 -18.87
C VAL A 74 2.03 1.15 -19.09
N THR A 75 2.42 1.38 -20.33
CA THR A 75 3.81 1.60 -20.73
C THR A 75 4.07 3.07 -21.07
N GLY A 76 5.29 3.53 -20.86
CA GLY A 76 5.70 4.91 -21.13
C GLY A 76 5.62 5.83 -19.91
N TYR A 77 6.60 6.75 -19.84
CA TYR A 77 6.79 7.63 -18.71
C TYR A 77 5.59 8.56 -18.46
N PHE A 78 5.13 9.27 -19.50
CA PHE A 78 4.02 10.23 -19.37
C PHE A 78 2.68 9.55 -19.05
N LYS A 79 2.37 8.45 -19.74
CA LYS A 79 1.13 7.68 -19.49
C LYS A 79 1.07 7.18 -18.05
N SER A 80 2.16 6.62 -17.54
CA SER A 80 2.22 6.15 -16.15
C SER A 80 2.02 7.28 -15.15
N ARG A 81 2.59 8.46 -15.38
CA ARG A 81 2.40 9.64 -14.53
C ARG A 81 0.96 10.11 -14.50
N PHE A 82 0.32 10.15 -15.66
CA PHE A 82 -1.10 10.49 -15.76
C PHE A 82 -1.97 9.51 -14.95
N PHE A 83 -1.75 8.19 -15.08
CA PHE A 83 -2.49 7.20 -14.32
C PHE A 83 -2.26 7.32 -12.81
N TYR A 84 -1.05 7.63 -12.35
CA TYR A 84 -0.80 7.87 -10.93
C TYR A 84 -1.51 9.11 -10.41
N ILE A 85 -1.57 10.19 -11.19
CA ILE A 85 -2.35 11.39 -10.85
C ILE A 85 -3.85 11.05 -10.81
N TYR A 86 -4.35 10.30 -11.79
CA TYR A 86 -5.73 9.82 -11.79
C TYR A 86 -6.05 8.99 -10.55
N ILE A 87 -5.21 8.00 -10.20
CA ILE A 87 -5.40 7.21 -8.97
C ILE A 87 -5.44 8.13 -7.76
N PHE A 88 -4.54 9.10 -7.68
CA PHE A 88 -4.48 10.04 -6.57
C PHE A 88 -5.77 10.84 -6.42
N LEU A 89 -6.22 11.47 -7.49
CA LEU A 89 -7.40 12.34 -7.45
C LEU A 89 -8.71 11.54 -7.31
N ALA A 90 -8.89 10.51 -8.12
CA ALA A 90 -10.15 9.75 -8.18
C ALA A 90 -10.34 8.79 -7.00
N LYS A 91 -9.25 8.32 -6.35
CA LYS A 91 -9.35 7.32 -5.27
C LYS A 91 -9.14 7.88 -3.87
N PHE A 92 -8.90 9.18 -3.73
CA PHE A 92 -8.74 9.82 -2.41
C PHE A 92 -9.98 9.64 -1.53
N PHE A 93 -11.13 10.11 -1.99
CA PHE A 93 -12.38 10.00 -1.23
C PHE A 93 -12.87 8.55 -1.08
N PRO A 94 -12.86 7.69 -2.13
CA PRO A 94 -13.18 6.29 -1.98
C PRO A 94 -12.32 5.56 -0.95
N LEU A 95 -10.99 5.77 -0.97
CA LEU A 95 -10.10 5.15 0.02
C LEU A 95 -10.39 5.67 1.43
N LYS A 96 -10.55 6.96 1.62
CA LYS A 96 -10.92 7.54 2.92
C LYS A 96 -12.25 6.98 3.43
N LYS A 97 -13.26 6.86 2.55
CA LYS A 97 -14.57 6.32 2.88
C LYS A 97 -14.48 4.86 3.33
N ILE A 98 -13.74 4.00 2.60
CA ILE A 98 -13.62 2.58 2.97
C ILE A 98 -12.86 2.39 4.28
N LEU A 99 -11.80 3.17 4.53
CA LEU A 99 -11.06 3.12 5.80
C LEU A 99 -11.94 3.53 6.97
N ASN A 100 -12.75 4.55 6.83
CA ASN A 100 -13.68 5.01 7.87
C ASN A 100 -14.83 4.01 8.12
N LYS A 101 -15.32 3.36 7.07
CA LYS A 101 -16.40 2.37 7.13
C LYS A 101 -15.93 1.06 7.76
N GLU A 102 -14.87 0.50 7.21
CA GLU A 102 -14.40 -0.84 7.56
C GLU A 102 -13.48 -0.86 8.79
N LYS A 103 -12.87 0.28 9.11
CA LYS A 103 -11.94 0.49 10.24
C LYS A 103 -10.93 -0.66 10.39
N PRO A 104 -10.13 -0.98 9.33
CA PRO A 104 -9.16 -2.04 9.44
C PRO A 104 -8.16 -1.72 10.56
N GLU A 105 -7.68 -2.76 11.26
CA GLU A 105 -6.65 -2.56 12.27
C GLU A 105 -5.34 -2.11 11.62
N TYR A 106 -5.01 -2.71 10.46
CA TYR A 106 -3.80 -2.38 9.71
C TYR A 106 -4.09 -2.05 8.25
N LEU A 107 -3.41 -1.04 7.73
CA LEU A 107 -3.28 -0.77 6.31
C LEU A 107 -1.80 -0.86 5.91
N ILE A 108 -1.46 -1.89 5.12
CA ILE A 108 -0.08 -2.15 4.65
C ILE A 108 0.10 -1.52 3.27
N LEU A 109 1.07 -0.59 3.19
CA LEU A 109 1.34 0.22 2.00
C LEU A 109 2.57 -0.29 1.26
N HIS A 110 2.44 -0.56 -0.04
CA HIS A 110 3.57 -0.97 -0.90
C HIS A 110 3.89 0.05 -1.99
N LEU A 111 2.97 0.31 -2.90
CA LEU A 111 3.16 1.18 -4.05
C LEU A 111 2.21 2.38 -3.98
N VAL A 112 2.54 3.44 -4.73
CA VAL A 112 1.72 4.67 -4.82
C VAL A 112 1.34 5.19 -3.42
N THR A 113 2.34 5.27 -2.55
CA THR A 113 2.14 5.51 -1.12
C THR A 113 1.72 6.93 -0.76
N SER A 114 1.91 7.92 -1.67
CA SER A 114 1.60 9.33 -1.39
C SER A 114 0.13 9.55 -1.01
N LEU A 115 -0.81 8.88 -1.69
CA LEU A 115 -2.23 9.01 -1.41
C LEU A 115 -2.60 8.56 0.01
N PRO A 116 -2.33 7.31 0.44
CA PRO A 116 -2.66 6.90 1.80
C PRO A 116 -1.88 7.68 2.86
N LEU A 117 -0.64 8.12 2.58
CA LEU A 117 0.10 8.96 3.53
C LEU A 117 -0.53 10.33 3.72
N ILE A 118 -1.11 10.94 2.68
CA ILE A 118 -1.87 12.18 2.82
C ILE A 118 -3.17 11.94 3.61
N ILE A 119 -3.87 10.83 3.36
CA ILE A 119 -5.04 10.46 4.16
C ILE A 119 -4.66 10.30 5.64
N LEU A 120 -3.54 9.63 5.95
CA LEU A 120 -3.03 9.50 7.32
C LEU A 120 -2.77 10.87 7.98
N LEU A 121 -2.28 11.85 7.23
CA LEU A 121 -2.01 13.19 7.76
C LEU A 121 -3.28 13.98 8.01
N LEU A 122 -4.29 13.84 7.13
CA LEU A 122 -5.52 14.64 7.12
C LEU A 122 -6.70 13.99 7.88
N SER A 123 -6.54 12.76 8.37
CA SER A 123 -7.63 12.02 9.02
C SER A 123 -7.23 11.56 10.41
N ASN A 124 -8.19 11.63 11.34
CA ASN A 124 -8.10 10.93 12.61
C ASN A 124 -8.68 9.53 12.42
N THR A 125 -7.82 8.57 12.06
CA THR A 125 -8.18 7.17 11.88
C THR A 125 -7.54 6.32 12.96
N SER A 126 -8.27 5.31 13.44
CA SER A 126 -7.74 4.28 14.35
C SER A 126 -6.87 3.24 13.62
N THR A 127 -6.91 3.24 12.29
CA THR A 127 -6.13 2.32 11.46
C THR A 127 -4.64 2.58 11.60
N LYS A 128 -3.86 1.54 11.89
CA LYS A 128 -2.40 1.57 11.95
C LYS A 128 -1.83 1.41 10.55
N PHE A 129 -1.10 2.41 10.07
CA PHE A 129 -0.47 2.38 8.76
C PHE A 129 0.93 1.81 8.85
N ILE A 130 1.21 0.77 8.06
CA ILE A 130 2.51 0.13 7.92
C ILE A 130 3.05 0.43 6.53
N LEU A 131 4.20 1.09 6.45
CA LEU A 131 4.86 1.38 5.18
C LEU A 131 5.90 0.29 4.89
N ARG A 132 5.68 -0.49 3.83
CA ARG A 132 6.63 -1.49 3.38
C ARG A 132 7.49 -0.96 2.24
N ILE A 133 8.79 -0.88 2.47
CA ILE A 133 9.78 -0.39 1.53
C ILE A 133 10.42 -1.58 0.81
N SER A 134 10.50 -1.52 -0.53
CA SER A 134 11.13 -2.57 -1.34
C SER A 134 12.59 -2.28 -1.67
N GLY A 135 13.09 -1.10 -1.34
CA GLY A 135 14.44 -0.61 -1.57
C GLY A 135 14.55 0.87 -1.24
N LEU A 136 15.77 1.42 -1.29
CA LEU A 136 16.00 2.83 -0.95
C LEU A 136 15.18 3.76 -1.87
N PRO A 137 14.25 4.55 -1.32
CA PRO A 137 13.38 5.40 -2.13
C PRO A 137 14.12 6.63 -2.65
N LYS A 138 13.93 6.94 -3.92
CA LYS A 138 14.34 8.24 -4.47
C LYS A 138 13.33 9.30 -4.03
N LEU A 139 13.72 10.16 -3.10
CA LEU A 139 12.86 11.19 -2.53
C LEU A 139 13.16 12.56 -3.15
N GLY A 140 12.30 13.02 -4.04
CA GLY A 140 12.27 14.42 -4.43
C GLY A 140 11.79 15.32 -3.27
N PHE A 141 11.99 16.63 -3.36
CA PHE A 141 11.74 17.60 -2.29
C PHE A 141 10.34 17.47 -1.64
N LEU A 142 9.28 17.52 -2.42
CA LEU A 142 7.90 17.42 -1.92
C LEU A 142 7.62 16.05 -1.26
N ARG A 143 8.14 14.98 -1.87
CA ARG A 143 8.00 13.63 -1.32
C ARG A 143 8.76 13.47 -0.01
N LYS A 144 9.93 14.08 0.12
CA LYS A 144 10.71 14.10 1.35
C LYS A 144 9.95 14.77 2.50
N ILE A 145 9.32 15.93 2.23
CA ILE A 145 8.48 16.64 3.21
C ILE A 145 7.28 15.78 3.63
N LEU A 146 6.55 15.24 2.65
CA LEU A 146 5.40 14.37 2.91
C LEU A 146 5.79 13.19 3.79
N TRP A 147 6.85 12.47 3.42
CA TRP A 147 7.29 11.29 4.13
C TRP A 147 7.80 11.61 5.53
N ARG A 148 8.53 12.72 5.71
CA ARG A 148 8.97 13.18 7.05
C ARG A 148 7.80 13.48 7.98
N LYS A 149 6.74 14.12 7.46
CA LYS A 149 5.53 14.38 8.25
C LYS A 149 4.75 13.10 8.55
N ALA A 150 4.55 12.26 7.55
CA ALA A 150 3.78 11.03 7.65
C ALA A 150 4.48 9.97 8.54
N SER A 151 5.81 9.88 8.48
CA SER A 151 6.58 8.89 9.26
C SER A 151 6.36 9.00 10.77
N LYS A 152 6.10 10.21 11.26
CA LYS A 152 5.77 10.44 12.68
C LYS A 152 4.45 9.77 13.09
N LYS A 153 3.50 9.65 12.16
CA LYS A 153 2.18 9.04 12.38
C LYS A 153 2.12 7.56 11.96
N LEU A 154 3.06 7.09 11.15
CA LEU A 154 3.13 5.67 10.78
C LEU A 154 3.30 4.80 12.03
N TYR A 155 2.66 3.63 12.02
CA TYR A 155 2.85 2.63 13.07
C TYR A 155 4.21 1.95 12.95
N LEU A 156 4.56 1.53 11.72
CA LEU A 156 5.78 0.77 11.43
C LEU A 156 6.25 1.05 9.99
N ILE A 157 7.56 0.95 9.76
CA ILE A 157 8.19 1.00 8.44
C ILE A 157 9.07 -0.24 8.30
N THR A 158 8.76 -1.12 7.36
CA THR A 158 9.55 -2.34 7.14
C THR A 158 10.51 -2.19 5.98
N CYS A 159 11.74 -2.63 6.18
CA CYS A 159 12.84 -2.62 5.22
C CYS A 159 13.18 -4.05 4.79
N PRO A 160 13.64 -4.29 3.55
CA PRO A 160 13.97 -5.62 3.07
C PRO A 160 15.29 -6.18 3.64
N SER A 161 16.14 -5.34 4.20
CA SER A 161 17.46 -5.73 4.73
C SER A 161 17.99 -4.70 5.73
N ASN A 162 18.94 -5.13 6.57
CA ASN A 162 19.66 -4.24 7.48
C ASN A 162 20.38 -3.10 6.75
N GLN A 163 20.95 -3.37 5.56
CA GLN A 163 21.56 -2.33 4.75
C GLN A 163 20.54 -1.25 4.35
N THR A 164 19.34 -1.64 3.88
CA THR A 164 18.29 -0.67 3.55
C THR A 164 17.84 0.11 4.78
N LYS A 165 17.72 -0.54 5.95
CA LYS A 165 17.40 0.13 7.22
C LYS A 165 18.46 1.18 7.55
N SER A 166 19.74 0.84 7.51
CA SER A 166 20.86 1.76 7.74
C SER A 166 20.83 2.96 6.80
N ASP A 167 20.60 2.73 5.50
CA ASP A 167 20.53 3.80 4.52
C ASP A 167 19.30 4.69 4.72
N MET A 168 18.17 4.14 5.18
CA MET A 168 16.98 4.90 5.56
C MET A 168 17.22 5.81 6.77
N ILE A 169 17.98 5.35 7.76
CA ILE A 169 18.39 6.17 8.92
C ILE A 169 19.21 7.36 8.43
N LYS A 170 20.19 7.14 7.55
CA LYS A 170 21.04 8.22 6.98
C LYS A 170 20.24 9.28 6.23
N LEU A 171 19.08 8.94 5.65
CA LEU A 171 18.21 9.92 4.99
C LEU A 171 17.59 10.94 5.96
N SER A 172 17.61 10.68 7.28
CA SER A 172 17.04 11.53 8.33
C SER A 172 15.58 11.97 8.09
N VAL A 173 14.81 11.09 7.43
CA VAL A 173 13.39 11.31 7.11
C VAL A 173 12.50 10.51 8.03
N PHE A 174 13.01 9.40 8.56
CA PHE A 174 12.25 8.38 9.28
C PHE A 174 12.74 8.26 10.73
N PRO A 175 11.83 8.18 11.70
CA PRO A 175 12.21 7.85 13.08
C PRO A 175 12.79 6.43 13.13
N GLU A 176 13.98 6.29 13.73
CA GLU A 176 14.70 5.02 13.79
C GLU A 176 13.90 3.93 14.52
N ASN A 177 13.23 4.32 15.61
CA ASN A 177 12.39 3.41 16.41
C ASN A 177 11.16 2.84 15.68
N LYS A 178 10.91 3.27 14.45
CA LYS A 178 9.82 2.73 13.59
C LYS A 178 10.34 1.90 12.43
N LEU A 179 11.66 1.77 12.26
CA LEU A 179 12.28 1.02 11.19
C LEU A 179 12.60 -0.41 11.64
N GLU A 180 12.01 -1.39 10.95
CA GLU A 180 12.22 -2.82 11.18
C GLU A 180 12.65 -3.53 9.89
N VAL A 181 13.30 -4.70 10.01
CA VAL A 181 13.74 -5.53 8.87
C VAL A 181 12.85 -6.75 8.71
#